data_9ee7fc2fcaff2e67c692657b5e0be975
#
_entry.id   9ee7fc2fcaff2e67c692657b5e0be975
#
_cell.length_a   1.000
_cell.length_b   1.000
_cell.length_c   1.000
_cell.angle_alpha   90.00
_cell.angle_beta   90.00
_cell.angle_gamma   90.00
#
_symmetry.space_group_name_H-M   'P 1'
#
loop_
_entity.id
_entity.type
_entity.pdbx_description
1 polymer ?
#
loop_
_entity_poly.entity_id
_entity_poly.type
_entity_poly.pdbx_seq_one_letter_code
_entity_poly.pdbx_strand_id
1 'polypeptide(L)'
;MTKTPLYLLLICFMVLQLLAPGYLIFRNYDTLGTGESYKFNVRPYDPYDPFRGRYVALNANERTYYTYAVLERDAQGYAIISPFSSDRVPVSGVYAKNLKLDRYYMNESMAPIAERIQRSLSNDDIMYLLVKVKRGHYVIEGLYINDIPIEQYISHHH
;
A
#
# COMPACT_ATOMS: atom_id res chain seq x y z
N MET A 1 8.38 36.60 -37.29
CA MET A 1 8.85 35.47 -36.45
C MET A 1 7.68 34.52 -36.27
N THR A 2 7.73 33.33 -36.80
CA THR A 2 6.65 32.35 -36.79
C THR A 2 6.46 31.79 -35.38
N LYS A 3 5.28 31.96 -34.79
CA LYS A 3 4.91 31.48 -33.45
C LYS A 3 4.78 29.94 -33.38
N THR A 4 4.79 29.29 -34.55
CA THR A 4 4.63 27.84 -34.72
C THR A 4 5.61 26.98 -33.91
N PRO A 5 6.95 27.25 -33.88
CA PRO A 5 7.88 26.44 -33.12
C PRO A 5 7.66 26.54 -31.61
N LEU A 6 7.17 27.68 -31.10
CA LEU A 6 6.86 27.87 -29.69
C LEU A 6 5.66 27.01 -29.26
N TYR A 7 4.60 26.97 -30.07
CA TYR A 7 3.43 26.13 -29.78
C TYR A 7 3.78 24.65 -29.80
N LEU A 8 4.61 24.23 -30.75
CA LEU A 8 5.05 22.82 -30.83
C LEU A 8 5.88 22.43 -29.61
N LEU A 9 6.75 23.29 -29.14
CA LEU A 9 7.55 23.10 -27.93
C LEU A 9 6.66 23.01 -26.68
N LEU A 10 5.64 23.86 -26.56
CA LEU A 10 4.67 23.82 -25.47
C LEU A 10 3.87 22.51 -25.46
N ILE A 11 3.42 22.05 -26.62
CA ILE A 11 2.70 20.77 -26.75
C ILE A 11 3.59 19.61 -26.33
N CYS A 12 4.84 19.56 -26.82
CA CYS A 12 5.81 18.54 -26.40
C CYS A 12 6.03 18.54 -24.89
N PHE A 13 6.16 19.71 -24.30
CA PHE A 13 6.32 19.84 -22.84
C PHE A 13 5.10 19.36 -22.06
N MET A 14 3.88 19.68 -22.50
CA MET A 14 2.63 19.18 -21.91
C MET A 14 2.54 17.66 -21.99
N VAL A 15 2.87 17.08 -23.16
CA VAL A 15 2.87 15.62 -23.33
C VAL A 15 3.89 14.98 -22.39
N LEU A 16 5.10 15.52 -22.28
CA LEU A 16 6.15 15.03 -21.40
C LEU A 16 5.71 15.05 -19.93
N GLN A 17 5.02 16.11 -19.51
CA GLN A 17 4.49 16.21 -18.13
C GLN A 17 3.44 15.14 -17.80
N LEU A 18 2.69 14.65 -18.79
CA LEU A 18 1.68 13.61 -18.59
C LEU A 18 2.27 12.20 -18.60
N LEU A 19 3.45 12.00 -19.17
CA LEU A 19 4.08 10.67 -19.26
C LEU A 19 4.45 10.11 -17.87
N ALA A 20 4.98 10.95 -16.97
CA ALA A 20 5.40 10.50 -15.64
C ALA A 20 4.21 10.01 -14.78
N PRO A 21 3.13 10.80 -14.57
CA PRO A 21 1.97 10.30 -13.84
C PRO A 21 1.27 9.14 -14.57
N GLY A 22 1.19 9.17 -15.89
CA GLY A 22 0.64 8.07 -16.69
C GLY A 22 1.39 6.76 -16.46
N TYR A 23 2.72 6.80 -16.46
CA TYR A 23 3.54 5.62 -16.14
C TYR A 23 3.32 5.11 -14.71
N LEU A 24 3.22 6.00 -13.72
CA LEU A 24 2.96 5.61 -12.33
C LEU A 24 1.58 4.93 -12.18
N ILE A 25 0.55 5.49 -12.81
CA ILE A 25 -0.78 4.91 -12.81
C ILE A 25 -0.75 3.52 -13.45
N PHE A 26 -0.17 3.41 -14.65
CA PHE A 26 -0.04 2.14 -15.35
C PHE A 26 0.69 1.09 -14.51
N ARG A 27 1.82 1.46 -13.87
CA ARG A 27 2.58 0.56 -13.01
C ARG A 27 1.77 0.07 -11.79
N ASN A 28 0.98 0.96 -11.19
CA ASN A 28 0.11 0.60 -10.07
C ASN A 28 -0.97 -0.39 -10.51
N TYR A 29 -1.65 -0.14 -11.62
CA TYR A 29 -2.65 -1.05 -12.17
C TYR A 29 -2.05 -2.41 -12.58
N ASP A 30 -0.88 -2.41 -13.22
CA ASP A 30 -0.17 -3.62 -13.56
C ASP A 30 0.20 -4.44 -12.31
N THR A 31 0.66 -3.77 -11.24
CA THR A 31 0.98 -4.42 -9.97
C THR A 31 -0.28 -4.97 -9.30
N LEU A 32 -1.39 -4.23 -9.29
CA LEU A 32 -2.66 -4.72 -8.74
C LEU A 32 -3.20 -5.94 -9.50
N GLY A 33 -3.09 -5.93 -10.84
CA GLY A 33 -3.64 -7.01 -11.67
C GLY A 33 -2.79 -8.27 -11.73
N THR A 34 -1.47 -8.14 -11.66
CA THR A 34 -0.55 -9.26 -11.91
C THR A 34 0.51 -9.48 -10.82
N GLY A 35 0.50 -8.66 -9.76
CA GLY A 35 1.39 -8.81 -8.62
C GLY A 35 1.02 -10.00 -7.73
N GLU A 36 2.00 -10.53 -7.02
CA GLU A 36 1.76 -11.54 -6.00
C GLU A 36 1.16 -10.93 -4.75
N SER A 37 0.16 -11.63 -4.17
CA SER A 37 -0.56 -11.17 -2.97
C SER A 37 0.12 -11.64 -1.70
N TYR A 38 0.24 -10.72 -0.75
CA TYR A 38 0.77 -10.98 0.58
C TYR A 38 -0.14 -10.35 1.64
N LYS A 39 -0.49 -11.13 2.68
CA LYS A 39 -1.23 -10.62 3.85
C LYS A 39 -0.22 -10.16 4.89
N PHE A 40 -0.26 -8.90 5.28
CA PHE A 40 0.56 -8.38 6.38
C PHE A 40 -0.31 -8.18 7.61
N ASN A 41 -0.06 -8.95 8.65
CA ASN A 41 -0.77 -8.80 9.90
C ASN A 41 -0.46 -7.43 10.51
N VAL A 42 -1.49 -6.67 10.83
CA VAL A 42 -1.38 -5.32 11.37
C VAL A 42 -2.19 -5.19 12.65
N ARG A 43 -1.73 -4.33 13.53
CA ARG A 43 -2.47 -3.97 14.76
C ARG A 43 -2.84 -2.49 14.69
N PRO A 44 -3.98 -2.11 15.26
CA PRO A 44 -4.32 -0.70 15.44
C PRO A 44 -3.19 0.00 16.20
N TYR A 45 -2.75 1.12 15.68
CA TYR A 45 -1.85 2.00 16.40
C TYR A 45 -2.51 3.37 16.50
N ASP A 46 -2.62 3.92 17.70
CA ASP A 46 -3.24 5.22 17.95
C ASP A 46 -2.17 6.33 18.01
N PRO A 47 -1.82 6.96 16.88
CA PRO A 47 -1.12 8.23 16.89
C PRO A 47 -2.15 9.33 16.67
N TYR A 48 -2.44 10.08 17.69
CA TYR A 48 -3.20 11.31 17.59
C TYR A 48 -2.35 12.35 16.84
N ASP A 49 -2.52 12.47 15.51
CA ASP A 49 -1.92 13.54 14.72
C ASP A 49 -3.03 14.35 14.02
N PRO A 50 -3.47 15.48 14.61
CA PRO A 50 -4.59 16.27 14.07
C PRO A 50 -4.25 17.03 12.79
N PHE A 51 -2.98 17.07 12.34
CA PHE A 51 -2.52 17.92 11.23
C PHE A 51 -2.29 17.16 9.91
N ARG A 52 -2.34 15.85 9.93
CA ARG A 52 -2.19 15.04 8.72
C ARG A 52 -3.54 14.48 8.29
N GLY A 53 -3.80 14.49 6.99
CA GLY A 53 -5.06 13.99 6.41
C GLY A 53 -5.46 12.63 6.97
N ARG A 54 -6.73 12.30 6.94
CA ARG A 54 -7.30 11.12 7.62
C ARG A 54 -6.80 9.81 7.00
N TYR A 55 -5.97 9.12 7.73
CA TYR A 55 -5.48 7.78 7.45
C TYR A 55 -5.63 6.93 8.70
N VAL A 56 -5.77 5.64 8.49
CA VAL A 56 -5.71 4.68 9.58
C VAL A 56 -4.24 4.36 9.84
N ALA A 57 -3.76 4.68 11.03
CA ALA A 57 -2.41 4.34 11.43
C ALA A 57 -2.35 2.87 11.82
N LEU A 58 -1.35 2.17 11.30
CA LEU A 58 -1.17 0.74 11.44
C LEU A 58 0.22 0.43 11.96
N ASN A 59 0.32 -0.58 12.79
CA ASN A 59 1.60 -1.17 13.17
C ASN A 59 1.68 -2.55 12.52
N ALA A 60 2.41 -2.65 11.42
CA ALA A 60 2.72 -3.94 10.82
C ALA A 60 3.67 -4.69 11.76
N ASN A 61 3.34 -5.95 12.06
CA ASN A 61 4.18 -6.81 12.89
C ASN A 61 5.56 -7.02 12.25
N GLU A 62 5.61 -6.97 10.92
CA GLU A 62 6.82 -7.09 10.13
C GLU A 62 7.42 -5.71 9.84
N ARG A 63 8.41 -5.30 10.64
CA ARG A 63 9.21 -4.10 10.37
C ARG A 63 10.40 -4.44 9.51
N THR A 64 10.50 -3.80 8.37
CA THR A 64 11.66 -3.92 7.50
C THR A 64 12.67 -2.81 7.79
N TYR A 65 13.90 -3.19 8.08
CA TYR A 65 15.05 -2.28 8.26
C TYR A 65 15.89 -2.19 6.98
N TYR A 66 15.54 -2.96 5.95
CA TYR A 66 16.30 -3.06 4.72
C TYR A 66 15.60 -2.31 3.58
N THR A 67 16.41 -1.84 2.64
CA THR A 67 15.91 -1.18 1.42
C THR A 67 15.10 -2.16 0.55
N TYR A 68 15.48 -3.43 0.54
CA TYR A 68 14.79 -4.50 -0.20
C TYR A 68 14.38 -5.60 0.78
N ALA A 69 13.08 -5.73 0.99
CA ALA A 69 12.49 -6.81 1.77
C ALA A 69 12.18 -7.98 0.84
N VAL A 70 12.86 -9.10 0.99
CA VAL A 70 12.51 -10.34 0.31
C VAL A 70 11.35 -10.97 1.06
N LEU A 71 10.28 -11.31 0.35
CA LEU A 71 9.03 -11.78 0.90
C LEU A 71 8.84 -13.26 0.61
N GLU A 72 8.56 -13.99 1.65
CA GLU A 72 8.09 -15.36 1.62
C GLU A 72 6.63 -15.41 2.09
N ARG A 73 5.95 -16.50 1.83
CA ARG A 73 4.54 -16.65 2.15
C ARG A 73 4.34 -17.93 2.95
N ASP A 74 3.62 -17.83 4.06
CA ASP A 74 3.19 -19.02 4.79
C ASP A 74 2.01 -19.75 4.10
N ALA A 75 1.57 -20.86 4.67
CA ALA A 75 0.47 -21.66 4.14
C ALA A 75 -0.87 -20.92 4.13
N GLN A 76 -1.04 -19.88 4.94
CA GLN A 76 -2.24 -19.05 5.07
C GLN A 76 -2.17 -17.78 4.19
N GLY A 77 -1.04 -17.54 3.53
CA GLY A 77 -0.82 -16.37 2.66
C GLY A 77 -0.25 -15.15 3.37
N TYR A 78 0.17 -15.29 4.65
CA TYR A 78 0.82 -14.20 5.35
C TYR A 78 2.27 -14.02 4.92
N ALA A 79 2.68 -12.76 4.87
CA ALA A 79 4.04 -12.38 4.53
C ALA A 79 5.00 -12.67 5.67
N ILE A 80 6.14 -13.25 5.32
CA ILE A 80 7.30 -13.39 6.18
C ILE A 80 8.46 -12.67 5.51
N ILE A 81 9.10 -11.73 6.23
CA ILE A 81 10.30 -11.08 5.71
C ILE A 81 11.47 -12.04 5.86
N SER A 82 12.00 -12.46 4.73
CA SER A 82 13.11 -13.41 4.69
C SER A 82 14.39 -12.82 5.31
N PRO A 83 15.22 -13.63 5.98
CA PRO A 83 16.54 -13.23 6.47
C PRO A 83 17.50 -12.81 5.34
N PHE A 84 17.17 -13.11 4.08
CA PHE A 84 17.91 -12.66 2.89
C PHE A 84 17.58 -11.23 2.45
N SER A 85 16.73 -10.51 3.18
CA SER A 85 16.48 -9.08 2.96
C SER A 85 17.77 -8.27 3.12
N SER A 86 18.01 -7.30 2.24
CA SER A 86 19.26 -6.53 2.19
C SER A 86 19.08 -5.13 1.62
N ASP A 87 20.15 -4.34 1.65
CA ASP A 87 20.21 -3.04 0.98
C ASP A 87 20.60 -3.12 -0.50
N ARG A 88 20.86 -4.33 -1.00
CA ARG A 88 21.13 -4.61 -2.40
C ARG A 88 19.94 -5.28 -3.06
N VAL A 89 19.80 -5.05 -4.38
CA VAL A 89 18.73 -5.69 -5.16
C VAL A 89 18.87 -7.20 -5.07
N PRO A 90 17.84 -7.93 -4.61
CA PRO A 90 17.87 -9.38 -4.55
C PRO A 90 18.01 -10.00 -5.93
N VAL A 91 18.79 -11.07 -6.02
CA VAL A 91 19.01 -11.83 -7.26
C VAL A 91 17.82 -12.75 -7.57
N SER A 92 17.12 -13.21 -6.53
CA SER A 92 16.00 -14.14 -6.63
C SER A 92 14.93 -13.85 -5.57
N GLY A 93 13.74 -14.38 -5.79
CA GLY A 93 12.59 -14.22 -4.90
C GLY A 93 11.77 -12.96 -5.19
N VAL A 94 10.59 -12.89 -4.57
CA VAL A 94 9.74 -11.70 -4.62
C VAL A 94 10.23 -10.72 -3.56
N TYR A 95 10.41 -9.48 -3.95
CA TYR A 95 10.87 -8.44 -3.03
C TYR A 95 10.07 -7.15 -3.18
N ALA A 96 9.99 -6.38 -2.10
CA ALA A 96 9.45 -5.04 -2.09
C ALA A 96 10.56 -4.04 -1.73
N LYS A 97 10.60 -2.90 -2.44
CA LYS A 97 11.55 -1.83 -2.18
C LYS A 97 10.93 -0.80 -1.25
N ASN A 98 11.66 -0.42 -0.19
CA ASN A 98 11.23 0.58 0.80
C ASN A 98 9.82 0.30 1.34
N LEU A 99 9.56 -0.96 1.72
CA LEU A 99 8.24 -1.38 2.20
C LEU A 99 7.85 -0.60 3.47
N LYS A 100 6.75 0.15 3.37
CA LYS A 100 6.17 0.93 4.47
C LYS A 100 4.68 0.65 4.55
N LEU A 101 4.25 0.05 5.64
CA LEU A 101 2.87 -0.38 5.89
C LEU A 101 2.32 0.27 7.16
N ASP A 102 2.67 1.53 7.38
CA ASP A 102 2.30 2.31 8.56
C ASP A 102 0.97 3.07 8.39
N ARG A 103 0.42 3.11 7.17
CA ARG A 103 -0.78 3.89 6.86
C ARG A 103 -1.64 3.22 5.80
N TYR A 104 -2.94 3.26 6.05
CA TYR A 104 -3.95 2.95 5.05
C TYR A 104 -4.83 4.17 4.81
N TYR A 105 -4.85 4.65 3.57
CA TYR A 105 -5.66 5.79 3.16
C TYR A 105 -7.03 5.32 2.70
N MET A 106 -8.08 5.90 3.27
CA MET A 106 -9.46 5.60 2.93
C MET A 106 -10.28 6.88 2.79
N ASN A 107 -11.55 6.74 2.40
CA ASN A 107 -12.46 7.87 2.32
C ASN A 107 -12.52 8.61 3.66
N GLU A 108 -12.47 9.95 3.62
CA GLU A 108 -12.43 10.82 4.78
C GLU A 108 -13.64 10.63 5.71
N SER A 109 -14.81 10.34 5.14
CA SER A 109 -16.03 10.07 5.92
C SER A 109 -16.00 8.74 6.67
N MET A 110 -15.26 7.75 6.15
CA MET A 110 -15.15 6.41 6.74
C MET A 110 -14.04 6.28 7.79
N ALA A 111 -12.99 7.09 7.70
CA ALA A 111 -11.84 6.99 8.58
C ALA A 111 -12.18 7.09 10.09
N PRO A 112 -13.04 8.01 10.56
CA PRO A 112 -13.42 8.06 11.99
C PRO A 112 -14.19 6.83 12.46
N ILE A 113 -14.94 6.20 11.55
CA ILE A 113 -15.71 5.00 11.85
C ILE A 113 -14.76 3.81 11.94
N ALA A 114 -13.82 3.72 10.97
CA ALA A 114 -12.78 2.71 10.97
C ALA A 114 -11.94 2.74 12.25
N GLU A 115 -11.54 3.93 12.72
CA GLU A 115 -10.82 4.09 13.99
C GLU A 115 -11.63 3.60 15.20
N ARG A 116 -12.94 3.89 15.25
CA ARG A 116 -13.83 3.38 16.31
C ARG A 116 -13.92 1.87 16.28
N ILE A 117 -14.11 1.29 15.11
CA ILE A 117 -14.18 -0.16 14.93
C ILE A 117 -12.87 -0.80 15.39
N GLN A 118 -11.73 -0.26 14.98
CA GLN A 118 -10.42 -0.76 15.39
C GLN A 118 -10.24 -0.79 16.92
N ARG A 119 -10.76 0.21 17.64
CA ARG A 119 -10.71 0.26 19.10
C ARG A 119 -11.64 -0.76 19.75
N SER A 120 -12.67 -1.21 19.06
CA SER A 120 -13.64 -2.21 19.54
C SER A 120 -13.25 -3.64 19.15
N LEU A 121 -12.22 -3.85 18.32
CA LEU A 121 -11.77 -5.18 17.94
C LEU A 121 -11.31 -5.98 19.15
N SER A 122 -11.73 -7.24 19.17
CA SER A 122 -11.30 -8.23 20.15
C SER A 122 -9.88 -8.73 19.82
N ASN A 123 -9.24 -9.40 20.79
CA ASN A 123 -7.95 -10.06 20.56
C ASN A 123 -8.05 -11.24 19.56
N ASP A 124 -9.24 -11.75 19.33
CA ASP A 124 -9.51 -12.85 18.39
C ASP A 124 -9.73 -12.35 16.96
N ASP A 125 -9.95 -11.03 16.78
CA ASP A 125 -10.13 -10.45 15.46
C ASP A 125 -8.79 -10.31 14.74
N ILE A 126 -8.75 -10.79 13.50
CA ILE A 126 -7.57 -10.73 12.67
C ILE A 126 -7.68 -9.55 11.71
N MET A 127 -6.76 -8.59 11.83
CA MET A 127 -6.67 -7.47 10.91
C MET A 127 -5.38 -7.55 10.09
N TYR A 128 -5.51 -7.42 8.77
CA TYR A 128 -4.37 -7.47 7.86
C TYR A 128 -4.51 -6.53 6.66
N LEU A 129 -3.36 -6.09 6.16
CA LEU A 129 -3.25 -5.43 4.85
C LEU A 129 -3.03 -6.49 3.77
N LEU A 130 -3.81 -6.41 2.69
CA LEU A 130 -3.54 -7.16 1.47
C LEU A 130 -2.67 -6.29 0.56
N VAL A 131 -1.48 -6.78 0.25
CA VAL A 131 -0.48 -6.05 -0.54
C VAL A 131 -0.11 -6.86 -1.77
N LYS A 132 -0.16 -6.22 -2.93
CA LYS A 132 0.32 -6.78 -4.20
C LYS A 132 1.75 -6.32 -4.44
N VAL A 133 2.61 -7.27 -4.80
CA VAL A 133 4.04 -7.01 -5.03
C VAL A 133 4.46 -7.51 -6.40
N LYS A 134 5.16 -6.66 -7.17
CA LYS A 134 5.71 -7.00 -8.48
C LYS A 134 7.01 -6.24 -8.73
N ARG A 135 8.10 -6.98 -8.96
CA ARG A 135 9.42 -6.40 -9.35
C ARG A 135 9.87 -5.25 -8.45
N GLY A 136 9.76 -5.42 -7.14
CA GLY A 136 10.14 -4.41 -6.15
C GLY A 136 9.12 -3.29 -5.93
N HIS A 137 8.10 -3.18 -6.77
CA HIS A 137 6.98 -2.28 -6.55
C HIS A 137 5.89 -2.98 -5.75
N TYR A 138 5.23 -2.25 -4.87
CA TYR A 138 4.10 -2.77 -4.11
C TYR A 138 2.93 -1.77 -4.09
N VAL A 139 1.73 -2.31 -3.97
CA VAL A 139 0.49 -1.54 -3.83
C VAL A 139 -0.35 -2.19 -2.75
N ILE A 140 -0.86 -1.40 -1.82
CA ILE A 140 -1.83 -1.85 -0.83
C ILE A 140 -3.17 -1.96 -1.54
N GLU A 141 -3.71 -3.18 -1.64
CA GLU A 141 -5.00 -3.46 -2.26
C GLU A 141 -6.15 -3.11 -1.32
N GLY A 142 -6.00 -3.43 -0.03
CA GLY A 142 -7.05 -3.17 0.95
C GLY A 142 -6.65 -3.50 2.38
N LEU A 143 -7.45 -3.03 3.32
CA LEU A 143 -7.40 -3.40 4.73
C LEU A 143 -8.60 -4.31 5.03
N TYR A 144 -8.34 -5.42 5.70
CA TYR A 144 -9.33 -6.47 5.97
C TYR A 144 -9.43 -6.74 7.47
N ILE A 145 -10.63 -7.04 7.91
CA ILE A 145 -10.95 -7.54 9.27
C ILE A 145 -11.70 -8.86 9.08
N ASN A 146 -11.14 -9.96 9.58
CA ASN A 146 -11.72 -11.32 9.45
C ASN A 146 -12.10 -11.67 8.00
N ASP A 147 -11.19 -11.38 7.05
CA ASP A 147 -11.35 -11.57 5.61
C ASP A 147 -12.44 -10.68 4.94
N ILE A 148 -13.03 -9.72 5.67
CA ILE A 148 -13.99 -8.74 5.15
C ILE A 148 -13.26 -7.41 4.90
N PRO A 149 -13.38 -6.80 3.69
CA PRO A 149 -12.84 -5.46 3.45
C PRO A 149 -13.38 -4.46 4.45
N ILE A 150 -12.53 -3.56 4.97
CA ILE A 150 -12.94 -2.64 6.04
C ILE A 150 -14.09 -1.74 5.63
N GLU A 151 -14.20 -1.37 4.37
CA GLU A 151 -15.31 -0.57 3.83
C GLU A 151 -16.65 -1.30 3.94
N GLN A 152 -16.66 -2.61 3.69
CA GLN A 152 -17.85 -3.46 3.87
C GLN A 152 -18.13 -3.70 5.35
N TYR A 153 -17.08 -3.94 6.13
CA TYR A 153 -17.21 -4.13 7.58
C TYR A 153 -17.89 -2.93 8.24
N ILE A 154 -17.47 -1.71 7.85
CA ILE A 154 -18.09 -0.45 8.31
C ILE A 154 -19.57 -0.38 7.94
N SER A 155 -19.93 -0.77 6.71
CA SER A 155 -21.32 -0.68 6.23
C SER A 155 -22.28 -1.64 6.95
N HIS A 156 -21.77 -2.73 7.52
CA HIS A 156 -22.57 -3.72 8.27
C HIS A 156 -22.69 -3.39 9.77
N HIS A 157 -21.80 -2.53 10.30
CA HIS A 157 -21.74 -2.22 11.73
C HIS A 157 -22.08 -0.75 12.04
N HIS A 158 -22.66 -0.04 11.07
CA HIS A 158 -23.07 1.36 11.22
C HIS A 158 -24.57 1.51 11.37
#